data_8753efb9fb9fdc82866c7cfca5fb3a68
#
_entry.id   8753efb9fb9fdc82866c7cfca5fb3a68
#
_cell.length_a   1.000
_cell.length_b   1.000
_cell.length_c   1.000
_cell.angle_alpha   90.00
_cell.angle_beta   90.00
_cell.angle_gamma   90.00
#
_symmetry.space_group_name_H-M   'P 1'
#
loop_
_entity.id
_entity.type
_entity.pdbx_description
1 polymer ?
#
loop_
_entity_poly.entity_id
_entity_poly.type
_entity_poly.pdbx_seq_one_letter_code
_entity_poly.pdbx_strand_id
1 'polypeptide(L)'
;MRAVDLEILKELSEADGIGGREKEISRIVKKYAEGAVDFCFYDNLGSLILVKKSSKANAPKVMLSAHMDEVGFVVRKITKEGYLKLLPVGGWWGHVMPAQEMRVTTMEGKKYTGVIGSRAPHGMPPEEKNKVIPANEFYLDMGVPSAEYIRQLGIMVGDMVTPKTVFREMNDPNYLLGKAWDDRVCVGVCIEVMNALAKEELAVDVYFAATTQEEVGIRGARPAAHSIKPDLAIALDVTTAVDTPFDQGGLQLGKGPVLSVLDSLTIGNSELLAKMEEIAVRQKLPYRHDFMTVGGTDACNIHKAMTGVVAMTVSIPTRYMHSSRLIIHKEDYLQTIILLSEFLKKITSEETRSFKIGQ
;
A
#
# COMPACT_ATOMS: atom_id res chain seq x y z
N MET A 1 -6.07 -0.97 25.53
CA MET A 1 -5.75 -1.04 24.09
C MET A 1 -5.56 0.38 23.57
N ARG A 2 -4.52 0.64 22.79
CA ARG A 2 -4.34 1.93 22.10
C ARG A 2 -5.49 2.09 21.11
N ALA A 3 -6.10 3.27 21.03
CA ALA A 3 -7.10 3.55 20.01
C ALA A 3 -6.42 3.71 18.64
N VAL A 4 -7.11 3.30 17.57
CA VAL A 4 -6.66 3.56 16.19
C VAL A 4 -6.68 5.05 15.93
N ASP A 5 -5.60 5.61 15.39
CA ASP A 5 -5.60 6.98 14.91
C ASP A 5 -6.31 7.03 13.55
N LEU A 6 -7.61 7.31 13.60
CA LEU A 6 -8.44 7.38 12.40
C LEU A 6 -8.08 8.58 11.51
N GLU A 7 -7.42 9.61 12.03
CA GLU A 7 -7.02 10.77 11.26
C GLU A 7 -5.87 10.44 10.32
N ILE A 8 -4.85 9.71 10.81
CA ILE A 8 -3.76 9.19 9.96
C ILE A 8 -4.34 8.36 8.81
N LEU A 9 -5.20 7.39 9.13
CA LEU A 9 -5.79 6.52 8.13
C LEU A 9 -6.65 7.27 7.12
N LYS A 10 -7.42 8.27 7.58
CA LYS A 10 -8.23 9.12 6.72
C LYS A 10 -7.37 9.92 5.75
N GLU A 11 -6.36 10.64 6.25
CA GLU A 11 -5.47 11.44 5.39
C GLU A 11 -4.74 10.56 4.37
N LEU A 12 -4.22 9.40 4.80
CA LEU A 12 -3.56 8.46 3.90
C LEU A 12 -4.50 7.90 2.83
N SER A 13 -5.72 7.51 3.22
CA SER A 13 -6.70 6.95 2.29
C SER A 13 -7.21 7.99 1.28
N GLU A 14 -7.47 9.23 1.70
CA GLU A 14 -8.04 10.27 0.84
C GLU A 14 -7.02 11.02 -0.04
N ALA A 15 -5.72 10.88 0.26
CA ALA A 15 -4.64 11.46 -0.53
C ALA A 15 -4.56 10.83 -1.94
N ASP A 16 -4.07 11.61 -2.91
CA ASP A 16 -3.95 11.17 -4.30
C ASP A 16 -2.48 10.92 -4.66
N GLY A 17 -2.19 9.72 -5.21
CA GLY A 17 -0.85 9.39 -5.62
C GLY A 17 -0.76 8.04 -6.30
N ILE A 18 -0.54 8.06 -7.63
CA ILE A 18 -0.20 6.89 -8.44
C ILE A 18 1.32 6.72 -8.49
N GLY A 19 1.79 5.58 -9.00
CA GLY A 19 3.21 5.31 -9.18
C GLY A 19 3.98 6.44 -9.87
N GLY A 20 5.00 6.98 -9.18
CA GLY A 20 5.80 8.14 -9.60
C GLY A 20 5.21 9.51 -9.23
N ARG A 21 4.09 9.55 -8.48
CA ARG A 21 3.42 10.78 -8.04
C ARG A 21 2.95 10.73 -6.58
N GLU A 22 3.73 10.13 -5.71
CA GLU A 22 3.42 9.86 -4.30
C GLU A 22 3.72 11.02 -3.36
N LYS A 23 4.01 12.21 -3.89
CA LYS A 23 4.45 13.38 -3.12
C LYS A 23 3.48 13.80 -2.01
N GLU A 24 2.17 13.65 -2.23
CA GLU A 24 1.15 13.98 -1.23
C GLU A 24 1.26 13.02 -0.05
N ILE A 25 1.41 11.73 -0.32
CA ILE A 25 1.53 10.68 0.69
C ILE A 25 2.82 10.82 1.47
N SER A 26 3.94 11.04 0.81
CA SER A 26 5.23 11.21 1.49
C SER A 26 5.24 12.41 2.46
N ARG A 27 4.46 13.46 2.17
CA ARG A 27 4.27 14.58 3.11
C ARG A 27 3.47 14.19 4.34
N ILE A 28 2.43 13.35 4.15
CA ILE A 28 1.64 12.83 5.26
C ILE A 28 2.50 11.94 6.15
N VAL A 29 3.29 11.04 5.55
CA VAL A 29 4.25 10.19 6.29
C VAL A 29 5.20 11.05 7.13
N LYS A 30 5.80 12.09 6.55
CA LYS A 30 6.67 13.02 7.30
C LYS A 30 5.91 13.71 8.44
N LYS A 31 4.74 14.25 8.17
CA LYS A 31 3.91 14.95 9.16
C LYS A 31 3.70 14.12 10.42
N TYR A 32 3.41 12.82 10.27
CA TYR A 32 3.05 11.96 11.39
C TYR A 32 4.22 11.20 12.03
N ALA A 33 5.34 11.05 11.35
CA ALA A 33 6.48 10.28 11.84
C ALA A 33 7.73 11.10 12.16
N GLU A 34 7.79 12.40 11.77
CA GLU A 34 9.01 13.22 11.89
C GLU A 34 9.51 13.34 13.35
N GLY A 35 8.61 13.43 14.32
CA GLY A 35 8.95 13.49 15.74
C GLY A 35 9.42 12.17 16.37
N ALA A 36 9.34 11.06 15.63
CA ALA A 36 9.64 9.71 16.11
C ALA A 36 10.94 9.12 15.55
N VAL A 37 11.63 9.85 14.66
CA VAL A 37 12.80 9.39 13.92
C VAL A 37 13.98 10.33 14.08
N ASP A 38 15.20 9.80 13.93
CA ASP A 38 16.40 10.60 14.07
C ASP A 38 16.65 11.46 12.80
N PHE A 39 16.34 10.91 11.62
CA PHE A 39 16.40 11.61 10.35
C PHE A 39 15.60 10.88 9.27
N CYS A 40 15.39 11.56 8.14
CA CYS A 40 14.82 10.96 6.94
C CYS A 40 15.52 11.46 5.68
N PHE A 41 15.43 10.68 4.60
CA PHE A 41 15.96 11.04 3.28
C PHE A 41 15.13 10.38 2.18
N TYR A 42 15.33 10.84 0.96
CA TYR A 42 14.73 10.23 -0.23
C TYR A 42 15.78 9.48 -1.04
N ASP A 43 15.40 8.35 -1.61
CA ASP A 43 16.17 7.77 -2.70
C ASP A 43 15.93 8.53 -4.02
N ASN A 44 16.65 8.17 -5.08
CA ASN A 44 16.54 8.85 -6.37
C ASN A 44 15.24 8.55 -7.13
N LEU A 45 14.46 7.56 -6.69
CA LEU A 45 13.19 7.20 -7.30
C LEU A 45 12.00 7.86 -6.58
N GLY A 46 12.23 8.38 -5.37
CA GLY A 46 11.25 9.11 -4.57
C GLY A 46 10.70 8.36 -3.35
N SER A 47 11.24 7.17 -3.04
CA SER A 47 10.91 6.48 -1.78
C SER A 47 11.41 7.31 -0.61
N LEU A 48 10.57 7.51 0.41
CA LEU A 48 10.94 8.22 1.63
C LEU A 48 11.41 7.20 2.68
N ILE A 49 12.65 7.36 3.13
CA ILE A 49 13.25 6.50 4.14
C ILE A 49 13.33 7.28 5.46
N LEU A 50 12.71 6.73 6.51
CA LEU A 50 12.74 7.26 7.87
C LEU A 50 13.61 6.34 8.73
N VAL A 51 14.42 6.91 9.61
CA VAL A 51 15.45 6.18 10.32
C VAL A 51 15.38 6.44 11.81
N LYS A 52 15.26 5.37 12.60
CA LYS A 52 15.50 5.37 14.03
C LYS A 52 16.77 4.53 14.33
N LYS A 53 17.75 5.19 14.88
CA LYS A 53 19.04 4.57 15.21
C LYS A 53 18.99 3.85 16.56
N SER A 54 19.69 2.74 16.64
CA SER A 54 20.08 2.12 17.90
C SER A 54 21.18 2.97 18.58
N SER A 55 21.22 2.93 19.90
CA SER A 55 22.36 3.46 20.67
C SER A 55 23.61 2.60 20.54
N LYS A 56 23.50 1.39 20.02
CA LYS A 56 24.62 0.44 19.87
C LYS A 56 25.41 0.74 18.61
N ALA A 57 26.73 0.76 18.72
CA ALA A 57 27.60 0.86 17.56
C ALA A 57 27.45 -0.38 16.64
N ASN A 58 27.44 -0.17 15.33
CA ASN A 58 27.32 -1.23 14.31
C ASN A 58 26.07 -2.12 14.50
N ALA A 59 24.95 -1.53 14.98
CA ALA A 59 23.68 -2.22 15.08
C ALA A 59 23.25 -2.73 13.69
N PRO A 60 22.69 -3.96 13.59
CA PRO A 60 22.14 -4.44 12.34
C PRO A 60 20.92 -3.60 11.95
N LYS A 61 20.66 -3.55 10.65
CA LYS A 61 19.61 -2.74 10.06
C LYS A 61 18.39 -3.59 9.73
N VAL A 62 17.26 -3.25 10.31
CA VAL A 62 15.96 -3.84 9.98
C VAL A 62 15.16 -2.85 9.14
N MET A 63 14.74 -3.28 7.96
CA MET A 63 13.91 -2.49 7.06
C MET A 63 12.47 -2.94 7.15
N LEU A 64 11.56 -2.01 7.38
CA LEU A 64 10.14 -2.14 7.09
C LEU A 64 9.88 -1.45 5.76
N SER A 65 9.09 -2.03 4.86
CA SER A 65 8.63 -1.37 3.63
C SER A 65 7.12 -1.44 3.50
N ALA A 66 6.52 -0.37 2.99
CA ALA A 66 5.13 -0.28 2.60
C ALA A 66 5.03 0.74 1.46
N HIS A 67 4.21 0.47 0.44
CA HIS A 67 4.19 1.35 -0.73
C HIS A 67 3.18 2.49 -0.60
N MET A 68 3.56 3.64 -1.17
CA MET A 68 2.77 4.87 -1.13
C MET A 68 1.79 5.00 -2.29
N ASP A 69 2.08 4.36 -3.42
CA ASP A 69 1.25 4.49 -4.61
C ASP A 69 -0.03 3.66 -4.52
N GLU A 70 -1.01 4.08 -5.28
CA GLU A 70 -2.28 3.38 -5.49
C GLU A 70 -2.49 3.14 -6.98
N VAL A 71 -3.32 2.17 -7.34
CA VAL A 71 -3.80 2.00 -8.71
C VAL A 71 -4.61 3.21 -9.16
N GLY A 72 -4.40 3.65 -10.39
CA GLY A 72 -5.10 4.80 -10.95
C GLY A 72 -4.93 4.89 -12.45
N PHE A 73 -4.91 6.11 -12.98
CA PHE A 73 -4.76 6.36 -14.41
C PHE A 73 -3.96 7.63 -14.66
N VAL A 74 -3.52 7.78 -15.90
CA VAL A 74 -3.07 9.06 -16.46
C VAL A 74 -3.99 9.47 -17.61
N VAL A 75 -4.18 10.78 -17.78
CA VAL A 75 -4.87 11.35 -18.93
C VAL A 75 -4.04 11.06 -20.18
N ARG A 76 -4.52 10.18 -21.07
CA ARG A 76 -3.85 9.82 -22.31
C ARG A 76 -4.16 10.78 -23.47
N LYS A 77 -5.43 11.26 -23.52
CA LYS A 77 -5.93 12.12 -24.60
C LYS A 77 -7.16 12.90 -24.13
N ILE A 78 -7.28 14.14 -24.59
CA ILE A 78 -8.47 14.98 -24.43
C ILE A 78 -9.22 14.97 -25.78
N THR A 79 -10.50 14.57 -25.78
CA THR A 79 -11.34 14.57 -27.00
C THR A 79 -11.85 15.99 -27.31
N LYS A 80 -12.31 16.22 -28.53
CA LYS A 80 -12.88 17.53 -28.93
C LYS A 80 -14.06 17.94 -28.07
N GLU A 81 -14.85 16.96 -27.64
CA GLU A 81 -16.06 17.09 -26.83
C GLU A 81 -15.77 17.29 -25.34
N GLY A 82 -14.52 17.25 -24.90
CA GLY A 82 -14.13 17.46 -23.50
C GLY A 82 -14.05 16.19 -22.64
N TYR A 83 -14.10 14.99 -23.22
CA TYR A 83 -13.84 13.75 -22.47
C TYR A 83 -12.35 13.46 -22.35
N LEU A 84 -11.96 12.80 -21.27
CA LEU A 84 -10.56 12.35 -21.07
C LEU A 84 -10.49 10.84 -21.33
N LYS A 85 -9.63 10.44 -22.27
CA LYS A 85 -9.23 9.03 -22.43
C LYS A 85 -8.16 8.71 -21.42
N LEU A 86 -8.30 7.57 -20.75
CA LEU A 86 -7.45 7.14 -19.65
C LEU A 86 -6.48 6.05 -20.07
N LEU A 87 -5.32 6.02 -19.44
CA LEU A 87 -4.38 4.90 -19.50
C LEU A 87 -4.19 4.38 -18.07
N PRO A 88 -4.46 3.09 -17.77
CA PRO A 88 -4.28 2.51 -16.46
C PRO A 88 -2.83 2.58 -15.98
N VAL A 89 -2.67 2.84 -14.68
CA VAL A 89 -1.44 2.73 -13.90
C VAL A 89 -1.75 1.75 -12.77
N GLY A 90 -1.10 0.58 -12.78
CA GLY A 90 -1.47 -0.55 -11.95
C GLY A 90 -2.60 -1.41 -12.54
N GLY A 91 -3.00 -2.42 -11.78
CA GLY A 91 -3.99 -3.41 -12.21
C GLY A 91 -5.43 -2.97 -11.98
N TRP A 92 -6.24 -2.89 -13.03
CA TRP A 92 -7.66 -2.57 -12.95
C TRP A 92 -8.54 -3.63 -13.60
N TRP A 93 -9.64 -3.97 -12.93
CA TRP A 93 -10.67 -4.81 -13.49
C TRP A 93 -11.84 -3.98 -14.01
N GLY A 94 -12.18 -4.12 -15.29
CA GLY A 94 -13.18 -3.28 -15.95
C GLY A 94 -14.57 -3.30 -15.29
N HIS A 95 -14.96 -4.39 -14.61
CA HIS A 95 -16.26 -4.49 -13.94
C HIS A 95 -16.44 -3.49 -12.79
N VAL A 96 -15.36 -3.08 -12.10
CA VAL A 96 -15.45 -2.19 -10.95
C VAL A 96 -15.32 -0.71 -11.31
N MET A 97 -15.20 -0.39 -12.60
CA MET A 97 -14.94 0.97 -13.06
C MET A 97 -16.17 1.80 -13.44
N PRO A 98 -17.20 1.26 -14.12
CA PRO A 98 -18.33 2.07 -14.61
C PRO A 98 -19.00 2.88 -13.51
N ALA A 99 -19.32 4.14 -13.84
CA ALA A 99 -20.02 5.10 -12.96
C ALA A 99 -19.25 5.48 -11.67
N GLN A 100 -17.96 5.15 -11.55
CA GLN A 100 -17.14 5.59 -10.42
C GLN A 100 -16.76 7.06 -10.56
N GLU A 101 -16.80 7.80 -9.44
CA GLU A 101 -16.19 9.11 -9.34
C GLU A 101 -14.68 9.00 -9.27
N MET A 102 -14.00 9.78 -10.11
CA MET A 102 -12.56 9.87 -10.14
C MET A 102 -12.12 11.32 -9.92
N ARG A 103 -10.92 11.50 -9.43
CA ARG A 103 -10.30 12.80 -9.21
C ARG A 103 -9.13 12.98 -10.18
N VAL A 104 -9.20 14.02 -10.99
CA VAL A 104 -8.06 14.48 -11.80
C VAL A 104 -7.25 15.45 -10.95
N THR A 105 -5.98 15.18 -10.76
CA THR A 105 -5.04 16.10 -10.09
C THR A 105 -4.04 16.61 -11.12
N THR A 106 -4.06 17.93 -11.36
CA THR A 106 -3.15 18.59 -12.30
C THR A 106 -1.72 18.66 -11.75
N MET A 107 -0.74 18.95 -12.62
CA MET A 107 0.65 19.19 -12.21
C MET A 107 0.78 20.33 -11.20
N GLU A 108 -0.14 21.32 -11.23
CA GLU A 108 -0.21 22.42 -10.26
C GLU A 108 -0.90 22.04 -8.94
N GLY A 109 -1.43 20.81 -8.83
CA GLY A 109 -2.12 20.31 -7.64
C GLY A 109 -3.61 20.69 -7.56
N LYS A 110 -4.20 21.27 -8.61
CA LYS A 110 -5.64 21.51 -8.68
C LYS A 110 -6.37 20.18 -8.86
N LYS A 111 -7.49 20.03 -8.16
CA LYS A 111 -8.25 18.77 -8.12
C LYS A 111 -9.67 18.95 -8.68
N TYR A 112 -10.03 18.12 -9.65
CA TYR A 112 -11.33 18.14 -10.30
C TYR A 112 -11.97 16.76 -10.26
N THR A 113 -13.30 16.70 -10.20
CA THR A 113 -14.06 15.44 -10.20
C THR A 113 -14.65 15.19 -11.56
N GLY A 114 -14.55 13.94 -12.03
CA GLY A 114 -15.25 13.41 -13.19
C GLY A 114 -15.85 12.04 -12.88
N VAL A 115 -16.61 11.50 -13.82
CA VAL A 115 -17.25 10.18 -13.70
C VAL A 115 -16.80 9.29 -14.85
N ILE A 116 -16.46 8.04 -14.54
CA ILE A 116 -16.14 7.05 -15.59
C ILE A 116 -17.41 6.74 -16.36
N GLY A 117 -17.40 7.14 -17.63
CA GLY A 117 -18.50 6.91 -18.55
C GLY A 117 -18.43 5.53 -19.19
N SER A 118 -19.62 4.96 -19.43
CA SER A 118 -19.78 3.73 -20.19
C SER A 118 -20.97 3.84 -21.12
N ARG A 119 -21.07 2.92 -22.10
CA ARG A 119 -22.24 2.85 -22.96
C ARG A 119 -23.47 2.36 -22.15
N ALA A 120 -24.62 3.00 -22.36
CA ALA A 120 -25.86 2.56 -21.71
C ALA A 120 -26.27 1.16 -22.18
N PRO A 121 -26.62 0.24 -21.27
CA PRO A 121 -26.95 -1.15 -21.63
C PRO A 121 -28.11 -1.29 -22.63
N HIS A 122 -29.03 -0.32 -22.64
CA HIS A 122 -30.17 -0.31 -23.57
C HIS A 122 -29.77 -0.16 -25.04
N GLY A 123 -28.60 0.47 -25.31
CA GLY A 123 -28.07 0.64 -26.65
C GLY A 123 -27.00 -0.37 -27.05
N MET A 124 -26.76 -1.41 -26.23
CA MET A 124 -25.75 -2.44 -26.50
C MET A 124 -26.39 -3.66 -27.16
N PRO A 125 -25.74 -4.27 -28.17
CA PRO A 125 -26.06 -5.61 -28.61
C PRO A 125 -26.00 -6.62 -27.49
N PRO A 126 -26.86 -7.67 -27.47
CA PRO A 126 -26.89 -8.67 -26.38
C PRO A 126 -25.52 -9.31 -26.11
N GLU A 127 -24.74 -9.56 -27.15
CA GLU A 127 -23.39 -10.16 -27.07
C GLU A 127 -22.33 -9.25 -26.44
N GLU A 128 -22.54 -7.93 -26.41
CA GLU A 128 -21.65 -6.97 -25.77
C GLU A 128 -21.96 -6.75 -24.29
N LYS A 129 -23.21 -6.96 -23.87
CA LYS A 129 -23.65 -6.69 -22.48
C LYS A 129 -22.90 -7.49 -21.42
N ASN A 130 -22.48 -8.70 -21.77
CA ASN A 130 -21.82 -9.64 -20.85
C ASN A 130 -20.30 -9.61 -20.98
N LYS A 131 -19.73 -8.74 -21.82
CA LYS A 131 -18.28 -8.63 -21.98
C LYS A 131 -17.70 -7.61 -20.99
N VAL A 132 -16.58 -7.98 -20.39
CA VAL A 132 -15.80 -7.03 -19.58
C VAL A 132 -15.14 -6.02 -20.52
N ILE A 133 -15.40 -4.75 -20.30
CA ILE A 133 -14.74 -3.66 -21.05
C ILE A 133 -13.32 -3.50 -20.50
N PRO A 134 -12.26 -3.56 -21.30
CA PRO A 134 -10.91 -3.31 -20.86
C PRO A 134 -10.75 -1.92 -20.24
N ALA A 135 -9.95 -1.82 -19.18
CA ALA A 135 -9.80 -0.58 -18.42
C ALA A 135 -9.35 0.63 -19.27
N ASN A 136 -8.56 0.40 -20.31
CA ASN A 136 -8.07 1.44 -21.23
C ASN A 136 -9.10 1.92 -22.27
N GLU A 137 -10.26 1.31 -22.35
CA GLU A 137 -11.35 1.71 -23.25
C GLU A 137 -12.31 2.71 -22.62
N PHE A 138 -12.31 2.83 -21.31
CA PHE A 138 -13.14 3.80 -20.60
C PHE A 138 -12.67 5.24 -20.87
N TYR A 139 -13.54 6.16 -20.54
CA TYR A 139 -13.28 7.59 -20.57
C TYR A 139 -13.82 8.25 -19.30
N LEU A 140 -13.26 9.41 -18.96
CA LEU A 140 -13.74 10.22 -17.86
C LEU A 140 -14.55 11.39 -18.43
N ASP A 141 -15.78 11.52 -17.97
CA ASP A 141 -16.67 12.63 -18.23
C ASP A 141 -16.44 13.71 -17.15
N MET A 142 -15.98 14.86 -17.56
CA MET A 142 -15.73 16.00 -16.68
C MET A 142 -16.92 16.96 -16.58
N GLY A 143 -18.04 16.67 -17.27
CA GLY A 143 -19.21 17.55 -17.31
C GLY A 143 -18.96 18.90 -17.99
N VAL A 144 -18.15 18.91 -19.04
CA VAL A 144 -17.75 20.13 -19.77
C VAL A 144 -18.05 20.01 -21.26
N PRO A 145 -18.30 21.12 -21.97
CA PRO A 145 -18.76 21.08 -23.37
C PRO A 145 -17.67 20.86 -24.40
N SER A 146 -16.37 21.01 -24.06
CA SER A 146 -15.31 20.99 -25.07
C SER A 146 -13.89 20.79 -24.50
N ALA A 147 -12.95 20.45 -25.36
CA ALA A 147 -11.53 20.39 -25.04
C ALA A 147 -10.95 21.75 -24.58
N GLU A 148 -11.51 22.85 -25.08
CA GLU A 148 -11.07 24.18 -24.68
C GLU A 148 -11.38 24.43 -23.19
N TYR A 149 -12.54 24.01 -22.74
CA TYR A 149 -12.90 24.12 -21.33
C TYR A 149 -11.96 23.29 -20.43
N ILE A 150 -11.58 22.08 -20.88
CA ILE A 150 -10.59 21.24 -20.17
C ILE A 150 -9.25 21.98 -20.05
N ARG A 151 -8.79 22.65 -21.10
CA ARG A 151 -7.54 23.44 -21.05
C ARG A 151 -7.64 24.64 -20.10
N GLN A 152 -8.79 25.31 -20.04
CA GLN A 152 -9.03 26.41 -19.09
C GLN A 152 -8.99 25.92 -17.62
N LEU A 153 -9.38 24.67 -17.33
CA LEU A 153 -9.18 24.04 -16.02
C LEU A 153 -7.71 23.74 -15.72
N GLY A 154 -6.82 23.82 -16.71
CA GLY A 154 -5.41 23.45 -16.58
C GLY A 154 -5.14 21.96 -16.63
N ILE A 155 -6.13 21.15 -17.07
CA ILE A 155 -5.96 19.70 -17.23
C ILE A 155 -5.21 19.40 -18.52
N MET A 156 -4.16 18.58 -18.43
CA MET A 156 -3.28 18.20 -19.53
C MET A 156 -3.13 16.69 -19.67
N VAL A 157 -2.64 16.28 -20.82
CA VAL A 157 -2.17 14.90 -21.02
C VAL A 157 -1.05 14.60 -20.04
N GLY A 158 -1.13 13.45 -19.38
CA GLY A 158 -0.21 13.03 -18.34
C GLY A 158 -0.65 13.39 -16.92
N ASP A 159 -1.70 14.17 -16.70
CA ASP A 159 -2.25 14.40 -15.35
C ASP A 159 -2.75 13.10 -14.74
N MET A 160 -2.59 12.95 -13.42
CA MET A 160 -3.00 11.74 -12.72
C MET A 160 -4.50 11.75 -12.44
N VAL A 161 -5.07 10.54 -12.43
CA VAL A 161 -6.47 10.30 -12.12
C VAL A 161 -6.55 9.16 -11.11
N THR A 162 -7.16 9.43 -9.97
CA THR A 162 -7.31 8.47 -8.86
C THR A 162 -8.78 8.29 -8.48
N PRO A 163 -9.16 7.19 -7.84
CA PRO A 163 -10.50 7.07 -7.25
C PRO A 163 -10.81 8.22 -6.29
N LYS A 164 -12.04 8.69 -6.31
CA LYS A 164 -12.54 9.65 -5.33
C LYS A 164 -13.46 8.92 -4.35
N THR A 165 -12.92 8.56 -3.19
CA THR A 165 -13.68 7.86 -2.14
C THR A 165 -13.45 8.58 -0.81
N VAL A 166 -14.52 8.80 -0.08
CA VAL A 166 -14.47 9.39 1.27
C VAL A 166 -14.27 8.26 2.27
N PHE A 167 -13.26 8.42 3.12
CA PHE A 167 -13.03 7.54 4.25
C PHE A 167 -14.21 7.57 5.23
N ARG A 168 -14.60 6.41 5.75
CA ARG A 168 -15.63 6.31 6.78
C ARG A 168 -15.60 4.97 7.53
N GLU A 169 -16.04 5.01 8.75
CA GLU A 169 -16.50 3.83 9.46
C GLU A 169 -17.79 3.29 8.82
N MET A 170 -17.95 1.98 8.78
CA MET A 170 -19.15 1.33 8.25
C MET A 170 -20.21 1.16 9.36
N ASN A 171 -21.23 0.35 9.08
CA ASN A 171 -22.33 0.09 10.03
C ASN A 171 -21.82 -0.55 11.35
N ASP A 172 -20.81 -1.42 11.27
CA ASP A 172 -19.97 -1.77 12.39
C ASP A 172 -18.73 -0.88 12.31
N PRO A 173 -18.46 -0.04 13.34
CA PRO A 173 -17.34 0.91 13.31
C PRO A 173 -15.96 0.26 13.32
N ASN A 174 -15.88 -1.06 13.48
CA ASN A 174 -14.63 -1.80 13.34
C ASN A 174 -14.22 -1.99 11.87
N TYR A 175 -15.15 -1.87 10.93
CA TYR A 175 -14.88 -1.92 9.50
C TYR A 175 -14.69 -0.51 8.95
N LEU A 176 -13.57 -0.31 8.24
CA LEU A 176 -13.19 0.96 7.64
C LEU A 176 -13.26 0.86 6.12
N LEU A 177 -14.07 1.72 5.51
CA LEU A 177 -14.16 1.86 4.06
C LEU A 177 -13.33 3.06 3.61
N GLY A 178 -12.47 2.83 2.62
CA GLY A 178 -11.66 3.87 1.99
C GLY A 178 -11.19 3.44 0.60
N LYS A 179 -10.40 4.28 -0.05
CA LYS A 179 -9.59 3.91 -1.21
C LYS A 179 -8.16 3.62 -0.77
N ALA A 180 -7.38 3.02 -1.66
CA ALA A 180 -5.94 2.87 -1.48
C ALA A 180 -5.51 2.22 -0.16
N TRP A 181 -6.33 1.34 0.44
CA TRP A 181 -5.88 0.51 1.55
C TRP A 181 -4.71 -0.38 1.12
N ASP A 182 -4.66 -0.73 -0.13
CA ASP A 182 -3.53 -1.20 -0.86
C ASP A 182 -2.66 0.00 -1.28
N ASP A 183 -1.54 0.29 -0.65
CA ASP A 183 -1.03 -0.32 0.59
C ASP A 183 -0.91 0.73 1.70
N ARG A 184 -1.71 1.79 1.66
CA ARG A 184 -1.61 2.90 2.62
C ARG A 184 -2.01 2.53 4.03
N VAL A 185 -2.74 1.43 4.22
CA VAL A 185 -2.98 0.90 5.57
C VAL A 185 -1.67 0.45 6.21
N CYS A 186 -0.79 -0.19 5.46
CA CYS A 186 0.52 -0.60 5.95
C CYS A 186 1.50 0.57 6.09
N VAL A 187 1.40 1.59 5.24
CA VAL A 187 2.09 2.87 5.49
C VAL A 187 1.67 3.44 6.86
N GLY A 188 0.37 3.42 7.18
CA GLY A 188 -0.14 3.80 8.49
C GLY A 188 0.42 2.95 9.63
N VAL A 189 0.48 1.62 9.45
CA VAL A 189 1.12 0.71 10.41
C VAL A 189 2.56 1.13 10.67
N CYS A 190 3.35 1.37 9.63
CA CYS A 190 4.76 1.75 9.78
C CYS A 190 4.93 3.08 10.51
N ILE A 191 4.10 4.09 10.23
CA ILE A 191 4.08 5.36 10.97
C ILE A 191 3.83 5.10 12.45
N GLU A 192 2.81 4.31 12.78
CA GLU A 192 2.45 4.01 14.18
C GLU A 192 3.51 3.17 14.90
N VAL A 193 4.17 2.24 14.19
CA VAL A 193 5.31 1.49 14.72
C VAL A 193 6.46 2.44 15.04
N MET A 194 6.85 3.34 14.13
CA MET A 194 7.92 4.32 14.39
C MET A 194 7.57 5.18 15.60
N ASN A 195 6.34 5.65 15.72
CA ASN A 195 5.85 6.41 16.87
C ASN A 195 5.91 5.60 18.18
N ALA A 196 5.54 4.33 18.14
CA ALA A 196 5.60 3.43 19.30
C ALA A 196 7.03 3.17 19.78
N LEU A 197 7.98 3.21 18.85
CA LEU A 197 9.41 2.98 19.13
C LEU A 197 10.18 4.26 19.48
N ALA A 198 9.59 5.45 19.36
CA ALA A 198 10.30 6.73 19.44
C ALA A 198 11.19 6.87 20.69
N LYS A 199 10.74 6.35 21.84
CA LYS A 199 11.44 6.43 23.14
C LYS A 199 12.09 5.12 23.58
N GLU A 200 12.01 4.09 22.74
CA GLU A 200 12.55 2.77 23.06
C GLU A 200 14.05 2.66 22.72
N GLU A 201 14.80 1.97 23.55
CA GLU A 201 16.16 1.56 23.23
C GLU A 201 16.12 0.24 22.46
N LEU A 202 16.61 0.26 21.25
CA LEU A 202 16.56 -0.88 20.33
C LEU A 202 17.94 -1.51 20.14
N ALA A 203 17.97 -2.82 19.91
CA ALA A 203 19.21 -3.53 19.57
C ALA A 203 19.59 -3.41 18.09
N VAL A 204 18.69 -2.86 17.28
CA VAL A 204 18.79 -2.73 15.81
C VAL A 204 18.48 -1.30 15.37
N ASP A 205 19.07 -0.89 14.25
CA ASP A 205 18.60 0.32 13.54
C ASP A 205 17.33 -0.01 12.78
N VAL A 206 16.29 0.79 12.92
CA VAL A 206 15.01 0.60 12.22
C VAL A 206 14.90 1.62 11.09
N TYR A 207 14.64 1.12 9.89
CA TYR A 207 14.42 1.88 8.68
C TYR A 207 13.00 1.63 8.19
N PHE A 208 12.17 2.64 8.12
CA PHE A 208 10.91 2.56 7.39
C PHE A 208 11.09 3.18 6.00
N ALA A 209 10.95 2.36 4.96
CA ALA A 209 10.92 2.79 3.58
C ALA A 209 9.45 2.87 3.11
N ALA A 210 8.92 4.07 3.01
CA ALA A 210 7.70 4.35 2.28
C ALA A 210 8.05 4.35 0.78
N THR A 211 7.81 3.21 0.12
CA THR A 211 8.29 2.94 -1.23
C THR A 211 7.38 3.55 -2.28
N THR A 212 7.90 3.70 -3.49
CA THR A 212 7.21 4.28 -4.64
C THR A 212 7.08 3.24 -5.76
N GLN A 213 6.06 3.37 -6.63
CA GLN A 213 5.91 2.59 -7.86
C GLN A 213 5.85 1.06 -7.65
N GLU A 214 5.22 0.60 -6.58
CA GLU A 214 4.99 -0.84 -6.37
C GLU A 214 4.03 -1.38 -7.42
N GLU A 215 2.88 -0.75 -7.61
CA GLU A 215 1.76 -1.13 -8.47
C GLU A 215 2.11 -1.26 -9.97
N VAL A 216 3.26 -0.77 -10.36
CA VAL A 216 3.75 -0.78 -11.74
C VAL A 216 4.99 -1.66 -11.91
N GLY A 217 5.22 -2.59 -10.99
CA GLY A 217 6.28 -3.60 -11.08
C GLY A 217 7.31 -3.54 -9.95
N ILE A 218 6.87 -3.21 -8.72
CA ILE A 218 7.67 -3.29 -7.49
C ILE A 218 8.99 -2.51 -7.60
N ARG A 219 8.93 -1.29 -8.17
CA ARG A 219 10.16 -0.59 -8.61
C ARG A 219 10.93 0.07 -7.49
N GLY A 220 10.24 0.67 -6.50
CA GLY A 220 10.86 1.45 -5.42
C GLY A 220 11.61 0.62 -4.39
N ALA A 221 11.19 -0.62 -4.16
CA ALA A 221 11.74 -1.49 -3.13
C ALA A 221 13.25 -1.75 -3.29
N ARG A 222 13.70 -2.01 -4.52
CA ARG A 222 15.11 -2.31 -4.80
C ARG A 222 16.05 -1.12 -4.59
N PRO A 223 15.78 0.10 -5.12
CA PRO A 223 16.56 1.30 -4.81
C PRO A 223 16.59 1.63 -3.32
N ALA A 224 15.45 1.51 -2.63
CA ALA A 224 15.37 1.72 -1.19
C ALA A 224 16.28 0.73 -0.44
N ALA A 225 16.21 -0.57 -0.76
CA ALA A 225 17.08 -1.59 -0.16
C ALA A 225 18.56 -1.32 -0.43
N HIS A 226 18.94 -0.87 -1.64
CA HIS A 226 20.34 -0.50 -1.94
C HIS A 226 20.80 0.72 -1.15
N SER A 227 19.93 1.68 -0.88
CA SER A 227 20.23 2.87 -0.08
C SER A 227 20.40 2.54 1.39
N ILE A 228 19.60 1.62 1.92
CA ILE A 228 19.61 1.20 3.33
C ILE A 228 20.69 0.15 3.59
N LYS A 229 20.82 -0.85 2.71
CA LYS A 229 21.60 -2.08 2.87
C LYS A 229 21.18 -2.82 4.15
N PRO A 230 19.94 -3.29 4.24
CA PRO A 230 19.40 -3.94 5.42
C PRO A 230 19.99 -5.34 5.61
N ASP A 231 20.14 -5.77 6.86
CA ASP A 231 20.46 -7.15 7.24
C ASP A 231 19.19 -8.02 7.18
N LEU A 232 18.03 -7.41 7.46
CA LEU A 232 16.73 -8.03 7.53
C LEU A 232 15.67 -7.07 6.99
N ALA A 233 14.64 -7.59 6.30
CA ALA A 233 13.52 -6.80 5.83
C ALA A 233 12.17 -7.47 6.08
N ILE A 234 11.18 -6.66 6.41
CA ILE A 234 9.78 -7.05 6.48
C ILE A 234 9.02 -6.12 5.53
N ALA A 235 8.52 -6.67 4.44
CA ALA A 235 7.57 -5.96 3.61
C ALA A 235 6.19 -6.04 4.26
N LEU A 236 5.51 -4.92 4.30
CA LEU A 236 4.10 -4.86 4.64
C LEU A 236 3.31 -4.65 3.36
N ASP A 237 2.18 -5.31 3.26
CA ASP A 237 1.28 -5.19 2.12
C ASP A 237 -0.11 -5.67 2.52
N VAL A 238 -1.09 -5.56 1.65
CA VAL A 238 -2.40 -6.17 1.88
C VAL A 238 -2.47 -7.56 1.23
N THR A 239 -3.41 -8.37 1.69
CA THR A 239 -3.75 -9.64 1.04
C THR A 239 -5.27 -9.78 0.92
N THR A 240 -5.73 -10.56 -0.05
CA THR A 240 -7.16 -10.70 -0.33
C THR A 240 -7.89 -11.47 0.78
N ALA A 241 -8.86 -10.82 1.41
CA ALA A 241 -9.81 -11.50 2.28
C ALA A 241 -10.82 -12.29 1.43
N VAL A 242 -10.99 -13.58 1.77
CA VAL A 242 -11.89 -14.51 1.08
C VAL A 242 -13.07 -14.90 1.98
N ASP A 243 -13.63 -13.91 2.64
CA ASP A 243 -14.78 -14.02 3.56
C ASP A 243 -16.06 -13.39 2.99
N THR A 244 -16.19 -13.42 1.67
CA THR A 244 -17.36 -12.95 0.93
C THR A 244 -18.24 -14.10 0.46
N PRO A 245 -19.50 -13.86 0.03
CA PRO A 245 -20.35 -14.93 -0.49
C PRO A 245 -19.80 -15.67 -1.72
N PHE A 246 -18.87 -15.08 -2.46
CA PHE A 246 -18.22 -15.73 -3.61
C PHE A 246 -17.10 -16.67 -3.20
N ASP A 247 -16.46 -16.41 -2.05
CA ASP A 247 -15.31 -17.17 -1.55
C ASP A 247 -15.59 -17.58 -0.10
N GLN A 248 -15.54 -18.87 0.19
CA GLN A 248 -15.77 -19.38 1.55
C GLN A 248 -14.57 -20.16 2.06
N GLY A 249 -14.08 -19.76 3.23
CA GLY A 249 -13.03 -20.46 3.95
C GLY A 249 -11.62 -20.04 3.55
N GLY A 250 -11.06 -19.10 4.26
CA GLY A 250 -9.71 -18.59 4.05
C GLY A 250 -9.44 -17.40 4.95
N LEU A 251 -8.69 -16.45 4.45
CA LEU A 251 -8.37 -15.21 5.17
C LEU A 251 -9.64 -14.37 5.39
N GLN A 252 -9.83 -13.91 6.62
CA GLN A 252 -11.01 -13.16 7.04
C GLN A 252 -10.58 -11.87 7.71
N LEU A 253 -11.37 -10.81 7.56
CA LEU A 253 -11.20 -9.57 8.31
C LEU A 253 -11.40 -9.79 9.81
N GLY A 254 -10.66 -9.07 10.66
CA GLY A 254 -10.76 -9.13 12.12
C GLY A 254 -10.13 -10.37 12.74
N LYS A 255 -9.23 -11.07 12.02
CA LYS A 255 -8.56 -12.28 12.49
C LYS A 255 -7.04 -12.13 12.65
N GLY A 256 -6.56 -10.89 12.64
CA GLY A 256 -5.17 -10.53 12.88
C GLY A 256 -4.32 -10.43 11.61
N PRO A 257 -3.04 -10.09 11.79
CA PRO A 257 -2.08 -10.01 10.72
C PRO A 257 -1.91 -11.37 10.03
N VAL A 258 -1.51 -11.32 8.77
CA VAL A 258 -1.23 -12.48 7.95
C VAL A 258 0.28 -12.59 7.72
N LEU A 259 0.86 -13.72 8.09
CA LEU A 259 2.27 -14.02 7.89
C LEU A 259 2.43 -14.78 6.58
N SER A 260 3.01 -14.15 5.57
CA SER A 260 3.18 -14.79 4.26
C SER A 260 4.30 -15.81 4.30
N VAL A 261 3.97 -17.06 3.99
CA VAL A 261 4.94 -18.15 3.84
C VAL A 261 5.63 -18.03 2.48
N LEU A 262 4.84 -17.76 1.44
CA LEU A 262 5.35 -17.50 0.10
C LEU A 262 4.34 -16.67 -0.71
N ASP A 263 4.87 -15.89 -1.63
CA ASP A 263 4.13 -15.33 -2.76
C ASP A 263 4.72 -15.87 -4.09
N SER A 264 4.18 -15.42 -5.24
CA SER A 264 4.64 -15.92 -6.54
C SER A 264 6.11 -15.57 -6.86
N LEU A 265 6.72 -14.66 -6.12
CA LEU A 265 8.04 -14.09 -6.39
C LEU A 265 9.00 -14.19 -5.20
N THR A 266 8.48 -14.50 -3.99
CA THR A 266 9.25 -14.55 -2.73
C THR A 266 8.89 -15.79 -1.93
N ILE A 267 9.90 -16.44 -1.37
CA ILE A 267 9.73 -17.42 -0.29
C ILE A 267 10.22 -16.73 0.99
N GLY A 268 9.31 -16.57 1.95
CA GLY A 268 9.63 -15.96 3.25
C GLY A 268 10.69 -16.77 3.98
N ASN A 269 11.60 -16.07 4.70
CA ASN A 269 12.59 -16.78 5.52
C ASN A 269 11.89 -17.51 6.67
N SER A 270 12.06 -18.81 6.77
CA SER A 270 11.36 -19.67 7.72
C SER A 270 11.71 -19.40 9.19
N GLU A 271 12.94 -19.02 9.49
CA GLU A 271 13.36 -18.70 10.86
C GLU A 271 12.78 -17.36 11.31
N LEU A 272 12.75 -16.37 10.40
CA LEU A 272 12.08 -15.09 10.65
C LEU A 272 10.56 -15.27 10.84
N LEU A 273 9.95 -16.13 10.02
CA LEU A 273 8.54 -16.49 10.16
C LEU A 273 8.27 -17.12 11.54
N ALA A 274 9.06 -18.11 11.95
CA ALA A 274 8.94 -18.74 13.25
C ALA A 274 9.13 -17.74 14.41
N LYS A 275 10.01 -16.76 14.25
CA LYS A 275 10.19 -15.68 15.24
C LYS A 275 8.97 -14.78 15.34
N MET A 276 8.35 -14.44 14.22
CA MET A 276 7.09 -13.67 14.21
C MET A 276 5.95 -14.44 14.89
N GLU A 277 5.84 -15.73 14.61
CA GLU A 277 4.86 -16.61 15.28
C GLU A 277 5.09 -16.70 16.79
N GLU A 278 6.34 -16.88 17.22
CA GLU A 278 6.72 -16.88 18.64
C GLU A 278 6.21 -15.61 19.34
N ILE A 279 6.41 -14.45 18.70
CA ILE A 279 5.99 -13.16 19.25
C ILE A 279 4.46 -13.04 19.26
N ALA A 280 3.79 -13.43 18.20
CA ALA A 280 2.34 -13.42 18.11
C ALA A 280 1.71 -14.28 19.23
N VAL A 281 2.21 -15.50 19.44
CA VAL A 281 1.76 -16.41 20.50
C VAL A 281 2.02 -15.79 21.88
N ARG A 282 3.20 -15.25 22.13
CA ARG A 282 3.56 -14.61 23.40
C ARG A 282 2.68 -13.41 23.73
N GLN A 283 2.32 -12.62 22.72
CA GLN A 283 1.44 -11.47 22.83
C GLN A 283 -0.05 -11.83 22.77
N LYS A 284 -0.37 -13.11 22.57
CA LYS A 284 -1.76 -13.62 22.41
C LYS A 284 -2.48 -12.94 21.23
N LEU A 285 -1.74 -12.64 20.17
CA LEU A 285 -2.30 -12.09 18.94
C LEU A 285 -2.77 -13.25 18.03
N PRO A 286 -3.98 -13.18 17.49
CA PRO A 286 -4.35 -14.09 16.42
C PRO A 286 -3.52 -13.74 15.17
N TYR A 287 -3.17 -14.75 14.38
CA TYR A 287 -2.53 -14.58 13.08
C TYR A 287 -2.95 -15.69 12.14
N ARG A 288 -2.70 -15.51 10.85
CA ARG A 288 -2.94 -16.50 9.80
C ARG A 288 -1.71 -16.59 8.90
N HIS A 289 -1.65 -17.68 8.14
CA HIS A 289 -0.66 -17.82 7.07
C HIS A 289 -1.29 -17.54 5.71
N ASP A 290 -0.47 -17.07 4.78
CA ASP A 290 -0.82 -16.88 3.39
C ASP A 290 0.14 -17.63 2.47
N PHE A 291 -0.42 -18.11 1.35
CA PHE A 291 0.26 -18.80 0.26
C PHE A 291 -0.23 -18.20 -1.05
N MET A 292 0.29 -17.08 -1.43
CA MET A 292 -0.15 -16.34 -2.60
C MET A 292 0.52 -16.89 -3.86
N THR A 293 -0.27 -17.42 -4.81
CA THR A 293 0.26 -17.99 -6.04
C THR A 293 0.36 -17.01 -7.20
N VAL A 294 -0.25 -15.82 -7.06
CA VAL A 294 -0.25 -14.75 -8.06
C VAL A 294 -0.03 -13.42 -7.33
N GLY A 295 0.78 -12.55 -7.92
CA GLY A 295 1.17 -11.29 -7.29
C GLY A 295 2.43 -11.41 -6.45
N GLY A 296 2.92 -10.32 -5.94
CA GLY A 296 4.10 -10.22 -5.10
C GLY A 296 4.08 -8.88 -4.37
N THR A 297 5.01 -8.69 -3.47
CA THR A 297 5.14 -7.50 -2.63
C THR A 297 6.54 -6.91 -2.77
N ASP A 298 6.82 -5.82 -2.09
CA ASP A 298 8.16 -5.23 -1.99
C ASP A 298 9.25 -6.26 -1.60
N ALA A 299 8.91 -7.30 -0.81
CA ALA A 299 9.83 -8.37 -0.44
C ALA A 299 10.49 -9.02 -1.65
N CYS A 300 9.77 -9.15 -2.77
CA CYS A 300 10.25 -9.72 -4.01
C CYS A 300 11.52 -9.04 -4.56
N ASN A 301 11.61 -7.72 -4.45
CA ASN A 301 12.76 -6.96 -4.95
C ASN A 301 13.77 -6.63 -3.84
N ILE A 302 13.35 -6.64 -2.59
CA ILE A 302 14.25 -6.48 -1.44
C ILE A 302 15.15 -7.72 -1.28
N HIS A 303 14.57 -8.94 -1.27
CA HIS A 303 15.36 -10.15 -1.03
C HIS A 303 16.40 -10.43 -2.11
N LYS A 304 16.20 -9.89 -3.33
CA LYS A 304 17.16 -9.96 -4.46
C LYS A 304 18.15 -8.80 -4.50
N ALA A 305 18.09 -7.87 -3.56
CA ALA A 305 19.00 -6.73 -3.55
C ALA A 305 20.39 -7.13 -3.04
N MET A 306 21.44 -6.44 -3.52
CA MET A 306 22.85 -6.67 -3.16
C MET A 306 23.27 -8.15 -3.34
N THR A 307 23.65 -8.82 -2.25
CA THR A 307 24.02 -10.24 -2.21
C THR A 307 22.89 -11.13 -1.68
N GLY A 308 21.71 -10.57 -1.55
CA GLY A 308 20.54 -11.16 -0.92
C GLY A 308 20.25 -10.55 0.46
N VAL A 309 18.96 -10.40 0.79
CA VAL A 309 18.47 -9.89 2.07
C VAL A 309 17.48 -10.91 2.64
N VAL A 310 17.61 -11.24 3.91
CA VAL A 310 16.60 -12.03 4.61
C VAL A 310 15.31 -11.23 4.64
N ALA A 311 14.22 -11.78 4.09
CA ALA A 311 12.95 -11.06 3.99
C ALA A 311 11.73 -11.97 4.17
N MET A 312 10.63 -11.36 4.58
CA MET A 312 9.28 -11.91 4.57
C MET A 312 8.25 -10.80 4.38
N THR A 313 6.99 -11.19 4.13
CA THR A 313 5.87 -10.25 4.10
C THR A 313 4.94 -10.47 5.30
N VAL A 314 4.46 -9.37 5.87
CA VAL A 314 3.35 -9.33 6.85
C VAL A 314 2.22 -8.55 6.23
N SER A 315 1.05 -9.18 6.07
CA SER A 315 -0.06 -8.57 5.33
C SER A 315 -1.26 -8.26 6.23
N ILE A 316 -2.06 -7.29 5.77
CA ILE A 316 -3.38 -6.97 6.32
C ILE A 316 -4.45 -7.49 5.38
N PRO A 317 -5.39 -8.36 5.83
CA PRO A 317 -6.46 -8.82 4.97
C PRO A 317 -7.37 -7.67 4.56
N THR A 318 -7.71 -7.59 3.26
CA THR A 318 -8.47 -6.50 2.66
C THR A 318 -9.48 -7.05 1.66
N ARG A 319 -10.72 -6.53 1.69
CA ARG A 319 -11.73 -6.84 0.67
C ARG A 319 -11.65 -5.85 -0.49
N TYR A 320 -11.95 -6.34 -1.70
CA TYR A 320 -12.13 -5.52 -2.91
C TYR A 320 -10.87 -4.79 -3.36
N MET A 321 -9.70 -5.43 -3.20
CA MET A 321 -8.41 -4.93 -3.67
C MET A 321 -8.50 -4.48 -5.14
N HIS A 322 -7.68 -3.50 -5.55
CA HIS A 322 -7.66 -2.92 -6.90
C HIS A 322 -9.03 -2.39 -7.38
N SER A 323 -9.78 -1.79 -6.47
CA SER A 323 -11.02 -1.10 -6.77
C SER A 323 -11.04 0.31 -6.18
N SER A 324 -12.11 1.05 -6.44
CA SER A 324 -12.27 2.39 -5.88
C SER A 324 -12.66 2.39 -4.39
N ARG A 325 -13.06 1.23 -3.84
CA ARG A 325 -13.54 1.09 -2.45
C ARG A 325 -13.08 -0.23 -1.87
N LEU A 326 -12.23 -0.15 -0.87
CA LEU A 326 -11.70 -1.29 -0.15
C LEU A 326 -12.21 -1.25 1.29
N ILE A 327 -12.22 -2.41 1.95
CA ILE A 327 -12.63 -2.55 3.34
C ILE A 327 -11.55 -3.29 4.13
N ILE A 328 -11.16 -2.72 5.27
CA ILE A 328 -10.26 -3.32 6.25
C ILE A 328 -10.93 -3.39 7.63
N HIS A 329 -10.28 -4.06 8.57
CA HIS A 329 -10.75 -4.15 9.96
C HIS A 329 -9.74 -3.52 10.92
N LYS A 330 -10.23 -2.73 11.89
CA LYS A 330 -9.38 -2.02 12.87
C LYS A 330 -8.49 -2.95 13.67
N GLU A 331 -9.00 -4.11 14.07
CA GLU A 331 -8.23 -5.06 14.87
C GLU A 331 -7.03 -5.62 14.11
N ASP A 332 -7.15 -5.89 12.80
CA ASP A 332 -6.04 -6.37 12.00
C ASP A 332 -4.92 -5.31 11.93
N TYR A 333 -5.30 -4.05 11.74
CA TYR A 333 -4.38 -2.91 11.79
C TYR A 333 -3.66 -2.80 13.14
N LEU A 334 -4.40 -2.79 14.26
CA LEU A 334 -3.83 -2.66 15.61
C LEU A 334 -2.91 -3.83 15.97
N GLN A 335 -3.33 -5.04 15.64
CA GLN A 335 -2.57 -6.24 15.97
C GLN A 335 -1.29 -6.33 15.14
N THR A 336 -1.29 -5.83 13.91
CA THR A 336 -0.08 -5.70 13.09
C THR A 336 0.91 -4.71 13.71
N ILE A 337 0.44 -3.56 14.20
CA ILE A 337 1.29 -2.59 14.93
C ILE A 337 1.90 -3.21 16.17
N ILE A 338 1.11 -3.94 16.97
CA ILE A 338 1.60 -4.60 18.17
C ILE A 338 2.65 -5.66 17.83
N LEU A 339 2.38 -6.52 16.85
CA LEU A 339 3.30 -7.57 16.40
C LEU A 339 4.65 -7.00 16.01
N LEU A 340 4.67 -6.01 15.13
CA LEU A 340 5.90 -5.42 14.62
C LEU A 340 6.65 -4.62 15.69
N SER A 341 5.93 -3.86 16.52
CA SER A 341 6.55 -3.11 17.61
C SER A 341 7.22 -4.05 18.62
N GLU A 342 6.55 -5.14 18.99
CA GLU A 342 7.11 -6.13 19.91
C GLU A 342 8.25 -6.93 19.28
N PHE A 343 8.19 -7.23 17.99
CA PHE A 343 9.31 -7.82 17.26
C PHE A 343 10.54 -6.92 17.33
N LEU A 344 10.41 -5.64 16.95
CA LEU A 344 11.53 -4.69 16.92
C LEU A 344 12.11 -4.37 18.29
N LYS A 345 11.32 -4.44 19.36
CA LYS A 345 11.79 -4.29 20.74
C LYS A 345 12.57 -5.50 21.23
N LYS A 346 12.26 -6.70 20.76
CA LYS A 346 12.78 -7.95 21.30
C LYS A 346 13.87 -8.59 20.46
N ILE A 347 13.93 -8.28 19.16
CA ILE A 347 14.96 -8.82 18.28
C ILE A 347 16.36 -8.38 18.75
N THR A 348 17.27 -9.31 18.86
CA THR A 348 18.66 -9.00 19.21
C THR A 348 19.52 -8.80 17.97
N SER A 349 20.69 -8.18 18.17
CA SER A 349 21.67 -8.05 17.08
C SER A 349 22.20 -9.40 16.60
N GLU A 350 22.26 -10.39 17.48
CA GLU A 350 22.71 -11.75 17.17
C GLU A 350 21.65 -12.47 16.33
N GLU A 351 20.38 -12.50 16.79
CA GLU A 351 19.28 -13.10 16.06
C GLU A 351 19.11 -12.48 14.66
N THR A 352 19.20 -11.14 14.52
CA THR A 352 19.10 -10.49 13.21
C THR A 352 20.16 -10.98 12.22
N ARG A 353 21.35 -11.37 12.70
CA ARG A 353 22.43 -11.90 11.86
C ARG A 353 22.34 -13.40 11.65
N SER A 354 21.60 -14.12 12.49
CA SER A 354 21.51 -15.59 12.43
C SER A 354 20.49 -16.11 11.40
N PHE A 355 19.50 -15.31 10.99
CA PHE A 355 18.46 -15.71 10.04
C PHE A 355 18.95 -15.98 8.60
N LYS A 356 20.24 -16.21 8.41
CA LYS A 356 20.82 -16.48 7.09
C LYS A 356 20.64 -17.94 6.72
N ILE A 357 20.03 -18.19 5.57
CA ILE A 357 19.83 -19.56 5.06
C ILE A 357 21.18 -20.25 4.85
N GLY A 358 21.32 -21.45 5.37
CA GLY A 358 22.46 -22.34 5.10
C GLY A 358 23.73 -22.03 5.87
N GLN A 359 23.68 -21.33 6.99
CA GLN A 359 24.82 -21.09 7.88
C GLN A 359 24.62 -21.73 9.25
#